data_0f12d03beab892b8af3ac5ed754bfe41
#
_entry.id   0f12d03beab892b8af3ac5ed754bfe41
#
_cell.length_a   1.000
_cell.length_b   1.000
_cell.length_c   1.000
_cell.angle_alpha   90.00
_cell.angle_beta   90.00
_cell.angle_gamma   90.00
#
_symmetry.space_group_name_H-M   'P 1'
#
loop_
_entity.id
_entity.type
_entity.pdbx_description
1 polymer ?
#
loop_
_entity_poly.entity_id
_entity_poly.type
_entity_poly.pdbx_seq_one_letter_code
_entity_poly.pdbx_strand_id
1 'polypeptide(L)'
;MLLREATEPVNLSGHEFKKGSSFLISSYIIHRNPAFFKEPNQFDHTRFSEERAKEIQPFAYIPFGAGPRSCIGSQLATMEAQLIISTIGKKYHLEMVANHHPVEAEPLVSLRIKNGLYMKVHERKQ
;
A
#
# COMPACT_ATOMS: atom_id res chain seq x y z
N MET A 1 -8.55 2.64 -1.13
CA MET A 1 -9.42 3.51 -1.97
C MET A 1 -9.96 4.63 -1.10
N LEU A 2 -9.90 5.87 -1.57
CA LEU A 2 -10.34 7.05 -0.82
C LEU A 2 -11.48 7.71 -1.60
N LEU A 3 -12.60 7.99 -0.94
CA LEU A 3 -13.71 8.76 -1.50
C LEU A 3 -13.66 10.19 -0.96
N ARG A 4 -13.83 11.16 -1.83
CA ARG A 4 -13.91 12.59 -1.50
C ARG A 4 -15.10 13.21 -2.23
N GLU A 5 -15.65 14.25 -1.64
CA GLU A 5 -16.72 15.05 -2.25
C GLU A 5 -16.32 16.53 -2.26
N ALA A 6 -16.58 17.20 -3.36
CA ALA A 6 -16.34 18.63 -3.47
C ALA A 6 -17.31 19.41 -2.58
N THR A 7 -16.80 20.18 -1.62
CA THR A 7 -17.62 21.05 -0.76
C THR A 7 -18.00 22.38 -1.42
N GLU A 8 -17.29 22.73 -2.49
CA GLU A 8 -17.49 23.90 -3.33
C GLU A 8 -17.13 23.56 -4.78
N PRO A 9 -17.46 24.38 -5.79
CA PRO A 9 -16.98 24.17 -7.15
C PRO A 9 -15.44 24.18 -7.19
N VAL A 10 -14.84 23.22 -7.92
CA VAL A 10 -13.39 23.08 -8.01
C VAL A 10 -12.94 22.84 -9.45
N ASN A 11 -11.84 23.45 -9.85
CA ASN A 11 -11.16 23.17 -11.11
C ASN A 11 -9.96 22.25 -10.87
N LEU A 12 -9.96 21.08 -11.51
CA LEU A 12 -8.85 20.13 -11.46
C LEU A 12 -8.32 19.89 -12.88
N SER A 13 -7.09 20.28 -13.12
CA SER A 13 -6.42 20.10 -14.43
C SER A 13 -7.24 20.63 -15.63
N GLY A 14 -7.90 21.78 -15.47
CA GLY A 14 -8.71 22.41 -16.52
C GLY A 14 -10.17 21.92 -16.58
N HIS A 15 -10.56 20.95 -15.78
CA HIS A 15 -11.93 20.46 -15.69
C HIS A 15 -12.67 21.06 -14.48
N GLU A 16 -13.84 21.61 -14.72
CA GLU A 16 -14.69 22.17 -13.69
C GLU A 16 -15.63 21.10 -13.11
N PHE A 17 -15.62 21.01 -11.80
CA PHE A 17 -16.50 20.13 -11.04
C PHE A 17 -17.40 20.96 -10.12
N LYS A 18 -18.67 20.59 -10.06
CA LYS A 18 -19.64 21.26 -9.19
C LYS A 18 -19.48 20.79 -7.74
N LYS A 19 -19.99 21.60 -6.80
CA LYS A 19 -20.20 21.15 -5.42
C LYS A 19 -21.02 19.85 -5.41
N GLY A 20 -20.64 18.88 -4.56
CA GLY A 20 -21.24 17.56 -4.49
C GLY A 20 -20.64 16.54 -5.46
N SER A 21 -19.70 16.94 -6.35
CA SER A 21 -19.00 15.99 -7.21
C SER A 21 -18.16 15.04 -6.38
N SER A 22 -18.29 13.72 -6.64
CA SER A 22 -17.56 12.69 -5.93
C SER A 22 -16.28 12.30 -6.67
N PHE A 23 -15.19 12.15 -5.93
CA PHE A 23 -13.87 11.74 -6.43
C PHE A 23 -13.45 10.44 -5.78
N LEU A 24 -13.07 9.48 -6.61
CA LEU A 24 -12.53 8.20 -6.17
C LEU A 24 -11.03 8.17 -6.42
N ILE A 25 -10.24 8.08 -5.35
CA ILE A 25 -8.79 8.04 -5.41
C ILE A 25 -8.32 6.61 -5.08
N SER A 26 -7.70 5.95 -6.05
CA SER A 26 -7.19 4.60 -5.87
C SER A 26 -5.69 4.61 -5.59
N SER A 27 -5.29 4.45 -4.33
CA SER A 27 -3.89 4.28 -3.94
C SER A 27 -3.27 3.05 -4.63
N TYR A 28 -4.04 2.00 -4.86
CA TYR A 28 -3.58 0.81 -5.59
C TYR A 28 -3.07 1.14 -7.00
N ILE A 29 -3.81 1.97 -7.74
CA ILE A 29 -3.44 2.40 -9.10
C ILE A 29 -2.28 3.38 -9.05
N ILE A 30 -2.32 4.37 -8.15
CA ILE A 30 -1.27 5.39 -8.03
C ILE A 30 0.08 4.75 -7.69
N HIS A 31 0.10 3.82 -6.73
CA HIS A 31 1.33 3.14 -6.31
C HIS A 31 1.89 2.16 -7.36
N ARG A 32 1.13 1.87 -8.42
CA ARG A 32 1.54 1.04 -9.55
C ARG A 32 1.70 1.80 -10.85
N ASN A 33 1.63 3.13 -10.78
CA ASN A 33 1.82 3.97 -11.96
C ASN A 33 3.32 4.07 -12.29
N PRO A 34 3.76 3.63 -13.49
CA PRO A 34 5.16 3.69 -13.92
C PRO A 34 5.69 5.13 -14.07
N ALA A 35 4.81 6.13 -14.17
CA ALA A 35 5.21 7.54 -14.15
C ALA A 35 5.78 7.98 -12.78
N PHE A 36 5.42 7.28 -11.69
CA PHE A 36 5.87 7.61 -10.34
C PHE A 36 6.87 6.58 -9.80
N PHE A 37 6.76 5.31 -10.21
CA PHE A 37 7.57 4.23 -9.67
C PHE A 37 8.16 3.38 -10.80
N LYS A 38 9.48 3.28 -10.85
CA LYS A 38 10.16 2.34 -11.74
C LYS A 38 9.81 0.91 -11.31
N GLU A 39 9.50 0.03 -12.27
CA GLU A 39 9.13 -1.37 -12.02
C GLU A 39 8.09 -1.51 -10.89
N PRO A 40 6.89 -0.88 -11.03
CA PRO A 40 5.97 -0.72 -9.91
C PRO A 40 5.36 -2.03 -9.40
N ASN A 41 5.40 -3.09 -10.20
CA ASN A 41 4.91 -4.42 -9.84
C ASN A 41 6.00 -5.33 -9.25
N GLN A 42 7.27 -4.92 -9.30
CA GLN A 42 8.36 -5.65 -8.69
C GLN A 42 8.48 -5.32 -7.22
N PHE A 43 8.62 -6.34 -6.36
CA PHE A 43 8.97 -6.13 -4.97
C PHE A 43 10.42 -5.68 -4.87
N ASP A 44 10.63 -4.47 -4.36
CA ASP A 44 11.93 -3.87 -4.16
C ASP A 44 11.97 -3.24 -2.76
N HIS A 45 12.62 -3.94 -1.82
CA HIS A 45 12.73 -3.49 -0.43
C HIS A 45 13.57 -2.22 -0.27
N THR A 46 14.40 -1.87 -1.27
CA THR A 46 15.22 -0.66 -1.25
C THR A 46 14.48 0.57 -1.76
N ARG A 47 13.27 0.42 -2.29
CA ARG A 47 12.48 1.51 -2.88
C ARG A 47 12.26 2.68 -1.92
N PHE A 48 12.16 2.38 -0.64
CA PHE A 48 11.95 3.34 0.44
C PHE A 48 13.19 3.55 1.31
N SER A 49 14.41 3.27 0.78
CA SER A 49 15.65 3.66 1.45
C SER A 49 15.71 5.18 1.59
N GLU A 50 16.51 5.67 2.52
CA GLU A 50 16.60 7.11 2.82
C GLU A 50 16.94 7.96 1.59
N GLU A 51 17.80 7.46 0.69
CA GLU A 51 18.16 8.15 -0.55
C GLU A 51 17.02 8.14 -1.55
N ARG A 52 16.45 6.95 -1.84
CA ARG A 52 15.43 6.78 -2.88
C ARG A 52 14.06 7.33 -2.48
N ALA A 53 13.76 7.36 -1.19
CA ALA A 53 12.51 7.95 -0.71
C ALA A 53 12.41 9.45 -1.03
N LYS A 54 13.54 10.15 -1.14
CA LYS A 54 13.59 11.58 -1.51
C LYS A 54 13.24 11.84 -2.98
N GLU A 55 13.35 10.82 -3.83
CA GLU A 55 13.01 10.90 -5.26
C GLU A 55 11.51 10.70 -5.53
N ILE A 56 10.79 10.17 -4.54
CA ILE A 56 9.34 9.92 -4.68
C ILE A 56 8.60 11.26 -4.70
N GLN A 57 7.86 11.49 -5.78
CA GLN A 57 7.07 12.72 -5.90
C GLN A 57 6.07 12.86 -4.74
N PRO A 58 5.84 14.08 -4.24
CA PRO A 58 4.82 14.34 -3.24
C PRO A 58 3.46 13.75 -3.65
N PHE A 59 2.80 13.08 -2.72
CA PHE A 59 1.51 12.42 -2.91
C PHE A 59 1.49 11.22 -3.88
N ALA A 60 2.61 10.82 -4.48
CA ALA A 60 2.67 9.58 -5.26
C ALA A 60 2.57 8.33 -4.35
N TYR A 61 2.99 8.43 -3.08
CA TYR A 61 2.87 7.36 -2.09
C TYR A 61 1.97 7.77 -0.93
N ILE A 62 0.74 7.26 -0.92
CA ILE A 62 -0.31 7.62 0.05
C ILE A 62 -0.97 6.37 0.67
N PRO A 63 -0.21 5.47 1.31
CA PRO A 63 -0.76 4.21 1.83
C PRO A 63 -1.84 4.41 2.90
N PHE A 64 -1.75 5.50 3.63
CA PHE A 64 -2.67 5.90 4.70
C PHE A 64 -3.53 7.13 4.36
N GLY A 65 -3.60 7.48 3.07
CA GLY A 65 -4.20 8.72 2.63
C GLY A 65 -3.28 9.92 2.78
N ALA A 66 -3.80 11.11 2.55
CA ALA A 66 -3.07 12.37 2.65
C ALA A 66 -3.99 13.52 3.07
N GLY A 67 -3.39 14.63 3.53
CA GLY A 67 -4.09 15.84 3.96
C GLY A 67 -4.80 15.70 5.30
N PRO A 68 -5.77 16.56 5.61
CA PRO A 68 -6.44 16.62 6.91
C PRO A 68 -7.23 15.35 7.29
N ARG A 69 -7.47 14.46 6.33
CA ARG A 69 -8.18 13.20 6.50
C ARG A 69 -7.27 11.98 6.36
N SER A 70 -5.95 12.16 6.51
CA SER A 70 -5.01 11.03 6.60
C SER A 70 -5.33 10.15 7.82
N CYS A 71 -4.96 8.87 7.74
CA CYS A 71 -5.21 7.92 8.83
C CYS A 71 -4.45 8.32 10.08
N ILE A 72 -5.17 8.54 11.18
CA ILE A 72 -4.59 8.90 12.48
C ILE A 72 -3.73 7.74 13.06
N GLY A 73 -4.08 6.48 12.75
CA GLY A 73 -3.38 5.30 13.24
C GLY A 73 -2.18 4.87 12.41
N SER A 74 -1.73 5.66 11.44
CA SER A 74 -0.67 5.25 10.50
C SER A 74 0.66 4.88 11.19
N GLN A 75 1.07 5.66 12.20
CA GLN A 75 2.29 5.39 12.98
C GLN A 75 2.16 4.11 13.80
N LEU A 76 1.03 3.93 14.49
CA LEU A 76 0.76 2.73 15.28
C LEU A 76 0.76 1.48 14.39
N ALA A 77 0.05 1.52 13.26
CA ALA A 77 0.00 0.40 12.32
C ALA A 77 1.37 0.03 11.76
N THR A 78 2.21 1.02 11.45
CA THR A 78 3.58 0.78 10.99
C THR A 78 4.45 0.14 12.07
N MET A 79 4.38 0.65 13.29
CA MET A 79 5.12 0.11 14.44
C MET A 79 4.68 -1.32 14.76
N GLU A 80 3.39 -1.57 14.78
CA GLU A 80 2.81 -2.91 15.02
C GLU A 80 3.27 -3.91 13.95
N ALA A 81 3.21 -3.53 12.67
CA ALA A 81 3.72 -4.37 11.57
C ALA A 81 5.21 -4.69 11.72
N GLN A 82 6.04 -3.71 12.08
CA GLN A 82 7.47 -3.92 12.32
C GLN A 82 7.74 -4.87 13.49
N LEU A 83 7.01 -4.74 14.59
CA LEU A 83 7.13 -5.63 15.75
C LEU A 83 6.71 -7.06 15.41
N ILE A 84 5.60 -7.25 14.71
CA ILE A 84 5.13 -8.57 14.29
C ILE A 84 6.15 -9.23 13.37
N ILE A 85 6.59 -8.54 12.31
CA ILE A 85 7.54 -9.08 11.33
C ILE A 85 8.87 -9.42 11.99
N SER A 86 9.40 -8.53 12.84
CA SER A 86 10.66 -8.76 13.53
C SER A 86 10.57 -9.92 14.53
N THR A 87 9.47 -10.05 15.26
CA THR A 87 9.25 -11.12 16.24
C THR A 87 9.16 -12.48 15.55
N ILE A 88 8.38 -12.56 14.48
CA ILE A 88 8.26 -13.79 13.70
C ILE A 88 9.58 -14.12 13.01
N GLY A 89 10.19 -13.14 12.33
CA GLY A 89 11.43 -13.34 11.57
C GLY A 89 12.64 -13.72 12.40
N LYS A 90 12.68 -13.35 13.68
CA LYS A 90 13.73 -13.81 14.61
C LYS A 90 13.62 -15.30 14.91
N LYS A 91 12.41 -15.83 15.03
CA LYS A 91 12.17 -17.21 15.46
C LYS A 91 11.98 -18.18 14.29
N TYR A 92 11.41 -17.70 13.19
CA TYR A 92 10.94 -18.57 12.12
C TYR A 92 11.47 -18.10 10.75
N HIS A 93 11.69 -19.07 9.88
CA HIS A 93 11.82 -18.87 8.44
C HIS A 93 10.52 -19.34 7.78
N LEU A 94 9.95 -18.50 6.94
CA LEU A 94 8.70 -18.78 6.25
C LEU A 94 9.00 -19.10 4.77
N GLU A 95 8.52 -20.23 4.30
CA GLU A 95 8.68 -20.69 2.92
C GLU A 95 7.31 -20.85 2.28
N MET A 96 7.11 -20.32 1.08
CA MET A 96 5.87 -20.55 0.34
C MET A 96 5.75 -22.01 -0.07
N VAL A 97 4.55 -22.60 0.10
CA VAL A 97 4.28 -23.95 -0.35
C VAL A 97 4.31 -23.99 -1.87
N ALA A 98 5.24 -24.80 -2.43
CA ALA A 98 5.31 -25.03 -3.87
C ALA A 98 3.97 -25.60 -4.39
N ASN A 99 3.57 -25.20 -5.59
CA ASN A 99 2.32 -25.63 -6.24
C ASN A 99 1.03 -25.20 -5.53
N HIS A 100 1.09 -24.27 -4.59
CA HIS A 100 -0.11 -23.59 -4.13
C HIS A 100 -0.58 -22.61 -5.22
N HIS A 101 -1.87 -22.26 -5.19
CA HIS A 101 -2.46 -21.30 -6.12
C HIS A 101 -1.59 -20.02 -6.23
N PRO A 102 -1.51 -19.40 -7.42
CA PRO A 102 -0.83 -18.12 -7.54
C PRO A 102 -1.40 -17.13 -6.52
N VAL A 103 -0.54 -16.32 -5.93
CA VAL A 103 -0.97 -15.29 -4.98
C VAL A 103 -1.71 -14.21 -5.76
N GLU A 104 -3.03 -14.21 -5.66
CA GLU A 104 -3.90 -13.26 -6.33
C GLU A 104 -4.44 -12.24 -5.34
N ALA A 105 -4.48 -10.98 -5.77
CA ALA A 105 -5.13 -9.92 -5.02
C ALA A 105 -6.64 -9.97 -5.23
N GLU A 106 -7.41 -9.92 -4.14
CA GLU A 106 -8.86 -9.78 -4.18
C GLU A 106 -9.25 -8.35 -3.80
N PRO A 107 -9.65 -7.53 -4.78
CA PRO A 107 -10.06 -6.15 -4.54
C PRO A 107 -11.50 -6.09 -4.02
N LEU A 108 -11.64 -5.99 -2.71
CA LEU A 108 -12.90 -5.71 -2.02
C LEU A 108 -12.84 -4.28 -1.44
N VAL A 109 -13.57 -4.02 -0.34
CA VAL A 109 -13.45 -2.78 0.43
C VAL A 109 -12.01 -2.59 0.93
N SER A 110 -11.38 -3.68 1.35
CA SER A 110 -9.94 -3.77 1.57
C SER A 110 -9.30 -4.75 0.58
N LEU A 111 -8.05 -4.50 0.20
CA LEU A 111 -7.28 -5.44 -0.59
C LEU A 111 -6.83 -6.60 0.29
N ARG A 112 -7.14 -7.82 -0.10
CA ARG A 112 -6.69 -9.03 0.59
C ARG A 112 -6.16 -10.07 -0.38
N ILE A 113 -5.53 -11.10 0.15
CA ILE A 113 -5.09 -12.26 -0.62
C ILE A 113 -6.31 -13.17 -0.84
N LYS A 114 -6.64 -13.44 -2.10
CA LYS A 114 -7.66 -14.40 -2.49
C LYS A 114 -7.19 -15.81 -2.09
N ASN A 115 -8.07 -16.60 -1.52
CA ASN A 115 -7.81 -17.99 -1.09
C ASN A 115 -6.73 -18.16 0.00
N GLY A 116 -6.27 -17.07 0.64
CA GLY A 116 -5.26 -17.12 1.68
C GLY A 116 -3.83 -17.32 1.16
N LEU A 117 -2.89 -17.49 2.10
CA LEU A 117 -1.48 -17.73 1.83
C LEU A 117 -1.01 -18.90 2.69
N TYR A 118 -0.61 -20.00 2.05
CA TYR A 118 -0.11 -21.17 2.76
C TYR A 118 1.41 -21.16 2.78
N MET A 119 1.95 -21.28 3.98
CA MET A 119 3.38 -21.20 4.25
C MET A 119 3.83 -22.38 5.09
N LYS A 120 5.03 -22.90 4.81
CA LYS A 120 5.76 -23.78 5.73
C LYS A 120 6.50 -22.92 6.72
N VAL A 121 6.42 -23.29 7.99
CA VAL A 121 7.10 -22.59 9.08
C VAL A 121 8.25 -23.44 9.55
N HIS A 122 9.47 -22.92 9.47
CA HIS A 122 10.68 -23.56 9.96
C HIS A 122 11.23 -22.76 11.13
N GLU A 123 11.47 -23.43 12.26
CA GLU A 123 12.11 -22.79 13.40
C GLU A 123 13.57 -22.50 13.10
N ARG A 124 14.03 -21.30 13.41
CA ARG A 124 15.44 -20.94 13.28
C ARG A 124 16.19 -21.53 14.46
N LYS A 125 17.20 -22.37 14.19
CA LYS A 125 18.15 -22.79 15.22
C LYS A 125 18.95 -21.55 15.63
N GLN A 126 18.93 -21.25 16.93
CA GLN A 126 19.80 -20.23 17.53
C GLN A 126 21.24 -20.72 17.53
#